data_ef00251c8bca22402af75144111766a5
#
_entry.id   ef00251c8bca22402af75144111766a5
#
_cell.length_a   1.000
_cell.length_b   1.000
_cell.length_c   1.000
_cell.angle_alpha   90.00
_cell.angle_beta   90.00
_cell.angle_gamma   90.00
#
_symmetry.space_group_name_H-M   'P 1'
#
loop_
_entity.id
_entity.type
_entity.pdbx_description
1 polymer ?
#
loop_
_entity_poly.entity_id
_entity_poly.type
_entity_poly.pdbx_seq_one_letter_code
_entity_poly.pdbx_strand_id
1 'polypeptide(L)'
;MEISDKAKKSMESLGLTNYEIRVYTSLLFASSTTASEISKKSGVPYSKIYDVLNSLYVRGWIYSDNQRPQNFFPKSPSNAVEAMMIEMENNLRSNKNVIINELMPIYEKTGLKEKPDIWVVSGLYNIA
;
A
#
# COMPACT_ATOMS: atom_id res chain seq x y z
N MET A 1 16.73 0.93 17.51
CA MET A 1 16.37 -0.34 16.87
C MET A 1 15.82 -0.10 15.49
N GLU A 2 16.13 -1.01 14.61
CA GLU A 2 15.79 -0.82 13.20
C GLU A 2 15.33 -2.12 12.58
N ILE A 3 14.54 -1.97 11.52
CA ILE A 3 14.16 -3.12 10.72
C ILE A 3 15.19 -3.31 9.61
N SER A 4 15.22 -4.49 9.00
CA SER A 4 16.17 -4.78 7.93
C SER A 4 15.83 -4.03 6.66
N ASP A 5 16.81 -3.91 5.77
CA ASP A 5 16.57 -3.32 4.45
C ASP A 5 15.54 -4.14 3.67
N LYS A 6 15.56 -5.43 3.85
CA LYS A 6 14.61 -6.31 3.18
C LYS A 6 13.18 -6.00 3.60
N ALA A 7 12.96 -5.78 4.90
CA ALA A 7 11.64 -5.42 5.41
C ALA A 7 11.20 -4.06 4.88
N LYS A 8 12.12 -3.09 4.85
CA LYS A 8 11.81 -1.78 4.30
C LYS A 8 11.38 -1.86 2.85
N LYS A 9 12.11 -2.61 2.05
CA LYS A 9 11.80 -2.76 0.64
C LYS A 9 10.45 -3.45 0.44
N SER A 10 10.14 -4.42 1.28
CA SER A 10 8.85 -5.09 1.21
C SER A 10 7.71 -4.13 1.49
N MET A 11 7.89 -3.25 2.49
CA MET A 11 6.87 -2.27 2.81
C MET A 11 6.73 -1.24 1.69
N GLU A 12 7.86 -0.83 1.09
CA GLU A 12 7.81 0.08 -0.06
C GLU A 12 7.07 -0.55 -1.23
N SER A 13 7.26 -1.84 -1.44
CA SER A 13 6.56 -2.55 -2.52
C SER A 13 5.05 -2.57 -2.31
N LEU A 14 4.61 -2.51 -1.06
CA LEU A 14 3.18 -2.41 -0.76
C LEU A 14 2.65 -0.99 -0.93
N GLY A 15 3.54 -0.04 -1.21
CA GLY A 15 3.12 1.33 -1.46
C GLY A 15 3.28 2.28 -0.29
N LEU A 16 3.96 1.85 0.77
CA LEU A 16 4.23 2.77 1.88
C LEU A 16 5.39 3.69 1.52
N THR A 17 5.25 4.93 1.94
CA THR A 17 6.34 5.91 1.75
C THR A 17 7.39 5.73 2.84
N ASN A 18 8.55 6.33 2.63
CA ASN A 18 9.61 6.28 3.62
C ASN A 18 9.15 6.85 4.96
N TYR A 19 8.45 7.97 4.94
CA TYR A 19 7.92 8.56 6.18
C TYR A 19 6.93 7.62 6.87
N GLU A 20 6.06 6.98 6.11
CA GLU A 20 5.09 6.05 6.68
C GLU A 20 5.78 4.87 7.35
N ILE A 21 6.81 4.34 6.70
CA ILE A 21 7.58 3.23 7.26
C ILE A 21 8.23 3.66 8.57
N ARG A 22 8.84 4.82 8.58
CA ARG A 22 9.53 5.32 9.78
C ARG A 22 8.57 5.57 10.93
N VAL A 23 7.41 6.12 10.65
CA VAL A 23 6.43 6.39 11.69
C VAL A 23 5.86 5.08 12.24
N TYR A 24 5.46 4.17 11.37
CA TYR A 24 4.92 2.91 11.83
C TYR A 24 5.94 2.13 12.64
N THR A 25 7.17 2.09 12.18
CA THR A 25 8.25 1.39 12.88
C THR A 25 8.48 2.00 14.25
N SER A 26 8.46 3.34 14.34
CA SER A 26 8.60 4.02 15.62
C SER A 26 7.52 3.59 16.60
N LEU A 27 6.30 3.44 16.11
CA LEU A 27 5.19 3.03 16.96
C LEU A 27 5.35 1.60 17.45
N LEU A 28 5.94 0.73 16.63
CA LEU A 28 6.19 -0.64 17.06
C LEU A 28 7.18 -0.71 18.21
N PHE A 29 8.14 0.21 18.24
CA PHE A 29 9.16 0.24 19.30
C PHE A 29 8.75 1.06 20.52
N ALA A 30 7.65 1.82 20.39
CA ALA A 30 7.08 2.57 21.50
C ALA A 30 5.68 2.03 21.74
N SER A 31 5.25 1.95 22.98
CA SER A 31 3.94 1.36 23.28
C SER A 31 2.80 2.23 22.78
N SER A 32 2.84 3.51 23.07
CA SER A 32 1.87 4.48 22.55
C SER A 32 2.49 5.84 22.70
N THR A 33 2.08 6.78 21.85
CA THR A 33 2.73 8.07 21.94
C THR A 33 1.98 9.13 21.14
N THR A 34 2.34 10.38 21.39
CA THR A 34 1.73 11.53 20.74
C THR A 34 2.46 11.86 19.44
N ALA A 35 1.83 12.70 18.62
CA ALA A 35 2.44 13.12 17.37
C ALA A 35 3.81 13.77 17.60
N SER A 36 3.94 14.54 18.66
CA SER A 36 5.20 15.19 18.97
C SER A 36 6.32 14.18 19.24
N GLU A 37 6.02 13.16 20.04
CA GLU A 37 6.99 12.11 20.33
C GLU A 37 7.33 11.30 19.08
N ILE A 38 6.32 11.00 18.28
CA ILE A 38 6.54 10.24 17.05
C ILE A 38 7.46 11.01 16.10
N SER A 39 7.24 12.32 15.98
CA SER A 39 8.09 13.16 15.15
C SER A 39 9.55 13.05 15.59
N LYS A 40 9.77 13.16 16.89
CA LYS A 40 11.13 13.09 17.43
C LYS A 40 11.77 11.71 17.18
N LYS A 41 11.04 10.65 17.46
CA LYS A 41 11.59 9.30 17.37
C LYS A 41 11.77 8.83 15.94
N SER A 42 10.85 9.21 15.07
CA SER A 42 10.90 8.77 13.66
C SER A 42 11.81 9.63 12.82
N GLY A 43 12.09 10.86 13.26
CA GLY A 43 12.83 11.80 12.45
C GLY A 43 12.00 12.45 11.37
N VAL A 44 10.69 12.22 11.37
CA VAL A 44 9.80 12.87 10.40
C VAL A 44 9.47 14.27 10.93
N PRO A 45 9.62 15.30 10.07
CA PRO A 45 9.35 16.67 10.54
C PRO A 45 7.94 16.82 11.09
N TYR A 46 7.84 17.60 12.17
CA TYR A 46 6.53 17.78 12.80
C TYR A 46 5.51 18.36 11.84
N SER A 47 5.95 19.20 10.90
CA SER A 47 5.04 19.78 9.90
C SER A 47 4.41 18.75 8.99
N LYS A 48 5.00 17.55 8.91
CA LYS A 48 4.49 16.48 8.07
C LYS A 48 3.81 15.36 8.85
N ILE A 49 3.97 15.37 10.17
CA ILE A 49 3.61 14.19 10.96
C ILE A 49 2.12 13.85 10.92
N TYR A 50 1.26 14.85 10.94
CA TYR A 50 -0.18 14.59 10.92
C TYR A 50 -0.65 14.06 9.58
N ASP A 51 -0.05 14.51 8.48
CA ASP A 51 -0.37 13.96 7.16
C ASP A 51 0.02 12.49 7.09
N VAL A 52 1.19 12.16 7.62
CA VAL A 52 1.67 10.78 7.60
C VAL A 52 0.80 9.90 8.48
N LEU A 53 0.47 10.38 9.68
CA LEU A 53 -0.39 9.63 10.59
C LEU A 53 -1.77 9.41 9.99
N ASN A 54 -2.33 10.43 9.36
CA ASN A 54 -3.64 10.30 8.74
C ASN A 54 -3.61 9.26 7.62
N SER A 55 -2.57 9.28 6.81
CA SER A 55 -2.43 8.31 5.73
C SER A 55 -2.37 6.89 6.29
N LEU A 56 -1.56 6.67 7.32
CA LEU A 56 -1.47 5.36 7.95
C LEU A 56 -2.78 4.92 8.58
N TYR A 57 -3.49 5.86 9.16
CA TYR A 57 -4.78 5.59 9.78
C TYR A 57 -5.80 5.12 8.73
N VAL A 58 -5.90 5.86 7.64
CA VAL A 58 -6.84 5.55 6.56
C VAL A 58 -6.51 4.20 5.94
N ARG A 59 -5.23 3.89 5.80
CA ARG A 59 -4.78 2.65 5.17
C ARG A 59 -4.81 1.44 6.10
N GLY A 60 -5.15 1.66 7.38
CA GLY A 60 -5.33 0.53 8.29
C GLY A 60 -4.09 0.07 9.02
N TRP A 61 -3.07 0.92 9.12
CA TRP A 61 -1.82 0.56 9.79
C TRP A 61 -1.77 1.00 11.24
N ILE A 62 -2.54 2.02 11.61
CA ILE A 62 -2.56 2.54 12.98
C ILE A 62 -3.99 2.91 13.37
N TYR A 63 -4.20 3.10 14.67
CA TYR A 63 -5.41 3.69 15.17
C TYR A 63 -5.05 4.67 16.28
N SER A 64 -6.03 5.44 16.73
CA SER A 64 -5.82 6.44 17.75
C SER A 64 -6.94 6.40 18.77
N ASP A 65 -6.70 7.03 19.92
CA ASP A 65 -7.66 7.01 21.02
C ASP A 65 -8.55 8.23 21.07
N ASN A 66 -8.35 9.21 20.20
CA ASN A 66 -9.12 10.45 20.15
C ASN A 66 -9.06 11.26 21.45
N GLN A 67 -8.04 11.01 22.27
CA GLN A 67 -7.83 11.78 23.48
C GLN A 67 -7.12 13.09 23.18
N ARG A 68 -6.92 13.89 24.22
CA ARG A 68 -6.15 15.14 24.12
C ARG A 68 -5.13 15.17 25.23
N PRO A 69 -3.85 15.10 24.90
CA PRO A 69 -3.30 14.92 23.53
C PRO A 69 -3.61 13.54 22.97
N GLN A 70 -3.74 13.49 21.65
CA GLN A 70 -4.09 12.26 20.97
C GLN A 70 -2.91 11.29 20.97
N ASN A 71 -3.18 10.03 21.29
CA ASN A 71 -2.19 8.97 21.24
C ASN A 71 -2.45 8.07 20.05
N PHE A 72 -1.39 7.54 19.50
CA PHE A 72 -1.43 6.70 18.31
C PHE A 72 -0.85 5.33 18.63
N PHE A 73 -1.43 4.30 18.03
CA PHE A 73 -1.09 2.91 18.29
C PHE A 73 -0.89 2.17 16.98
N PRO A 74 0.10 1.29 16.89
CA PRO A 74 0.25 0.48 15.68
C PRO A 74 -0.76 -0.66 15.69
N LYS A 75 -1.35 -0.94 14.54
CA LYS A 75 -2.07 -2.19 14.37
C LYS A 75 -1.05 -3.28 14.16
N SER A 76 -1.42 -4.53 14.42
CA SER A 76 -0.49 -5.62 14.21
C SER A 76 -0.07 -5.66 12.74
N PRO A 77 1.19 -5.99 12.44
CA PRO A 77 1.62 -6.09 11.04
C PRO A 77 0.77 -7.08 10.25
N SER A 78 0.37 -8.17 10.86
CA SER A 78 -0.45 -9.17 10.20
C SER A 78 -1.79 -8.58 9.74
N ASN A 79 -2.47 -7.86 10.64
CA ASN A 79 -3.76 -7.26 10.30
C ASN A 79 -3.61 -6.14 9.28
N ALA A 80 -2.53 -5.35 9.39
CA ALA A 80 -2.31 -4.24 8.48
C ALA A 80 -2.05 -4.74 7.06
N VAL A 81 -1.20 -5.76 6.93
CA VAL A 81 -0.91 -6.33 5.61
C VAL A 81 -2.16 -6.96 5.01
N GLU A 82 -2.93 -7.66 5.83
CA GLU A 82 -4.17 -8.28 5.34
C GLU A 82 -5.13 -7.23 4.78
N ALA A 83 -5.29 -6.11 5.50
CA ALA A 83 -6.16 -5.03 5.02
C ALA A 83 -5.65 -4.45 3.70
N MET A 84 -4.33 -4.30 3.57
CA MET A 84 -3.74 -3.81 2.33
C MET A 84 -3.99 -4.77 1.18
N MET A 85 -3.85 -6.06 1.44
CA MET A 85 -4.08 -7.07 0.40
C MET A 85 -5.50 -7.05 -0.10
N ILE A 86 -6.46 -6.91 0.82
CA ILE A 86 -7.87 -6.85 0.44
C ILE A 86 -8.12 -5.62 -0.43
N GLU A 87 -7.58 -4.49 -0.03
CA GLU A 87 -7.76 -3.26 -0.79
C GLU A 87 -7.14 -3.36 -2.19
N MET A 88 -5.92 -3.91 -2.25
CA MET A 88 -5.25 -4.06 -3.53
C MET A 88 -6.00 -5.01 -4.45
N GLU A 89 -6.52 -6.09 -3.89
CA GLU A 89 -7.29 -7.05 -4.65
C GLU A 89 -8.57 -6.43 -5.20
N ASN A 90 -9.26 -5.63 -4.38
CA ASN A 90 -10.46 -4.94 -4.82
C ASN A 90 -10.16 -3.94 -5.93
N ASN A 91 -9.04 -3.22 -5.81
CA ASN A 91 -8.64 -2.26 -6.82
C ASN A 91 -8.30 -2.95 -8.14
N LEU A 92 -7.59 -4.07 -8.06
CA LEU A 92 -7.26 -4.85 -9.26
C LEU A 92 -8.52 -5.34 -9.96
N ARG A 93 -9.48 -5.83 -9.19
CA ARG A 93 -10.73 -6.34 -9.74
C ARG A 93 -11.54 -5.21 -10.40
N SER A 94 -11.60 -4.06 -9.75
CA SER A 94 -12.29 -2.91 -10.30
C SER A 94 -11.65 -2.45 -11.60
N ASN A 95 -10.32 -2.36 -11.62
CA ASN A 95 -9.59 -1.97 -12.81
C ASN A 95 -9.79 -2.98 -13.94
N LYS A 96 -9.77 -4.25 -13.60
CA LYS A 96 -10.02 -5.30 -14.58
C LYS A 96 -11.38 -5.11 -15.25
N ASN A 97 -12.40 -4.86 -14.44
CA ASN A 97 -13.75 -4.72 -14.97
C ASN A 97 -13.86 -3.53 -15.93
N VAL A 98 -13.24 -2.42 -15.59
CA VAL A 98 -13.25 -1.23 -16.46
C VAL A 98 -12.58 -1.54 -17.78
N ILE A 99 -11.39 -2.17 -17.71
CA ILE A 99 -10.62 -2.48 -18.90
C ILE A 99 -11.39 -3.45 -19.82
N ILE A 100 -11.91 -4.52 -19.24
CA ILE A 100 -12.63 -5.53 -20.01
C ILE A 100 -13.88 -4.93 -20.65
N ASN A 101 -14.67 -4.16 -19.87
CA ASN A 101 -15.91 -3.62 -20.36
C ASN A 101 -15.71 -2.61 -21.49
N GLU A 102 -14.63 -1.84 -21.43
CA GLU A 102 -14.39 -0.85 -22.46
C GLU A 102 -13.62 -1.37 -23.66
N LEU A 103 -12.67 -2.26 -23.43
CA LEU A 103 -11.77 -2.66 -24.51
C LEU A 103 -12.20 -3.92 -25.26
N MET A 104 -12.94 -4.83 -24.62
CA MET A 104 -13.38 -6.04 -25.33
C MET A 104 -14.25 -5.74 -26.54
N PRO A 105 -15.23 -4.82 -26.46
CA PRO A 105 -16.01 -4.49 -27.66
C PRO A 105 -15.16 -3.97 -28.81
N ILE A 106 -14.12 -3.20 -28.47
CA ILE A 106 -13.22 -2.67 -29.52
C ILE A 106 -12.43 -3.81 -30.14
N TYR A 107 -11.90 -4.68 -29.32
CA TYR A 107 -11.13 -5.83 -29.78
C TYR A 107 -11.98 -6.72 -30.72
N GLU A 108 -13.20 -7.01 -30.33
CA GLU A 108 -14.09 -7.87 -31.12
C GLU A 108 -14.47 -7.23 -32.44
N LYS A 109 -14.60 -5.91 -32.45
CA LYS A 109 -14.92 -5.18 -33.65
C LYS A 109 -13.81 -5.27 -34.69
N THR A 110 -12.55 -5.28 -34.24
CA THR A 110 -11.43 -5.28 -35.18
C THR A 110 -11.14 -6.65 -35.76
N GLY A 111 -11.66 -7.71 -35.16
CA GLY A 111 -11.43 -9.05 -35.64
C GLY A 111 -10.03 -9.57 -35.40
N LEU A 112 -9.23 -8.90 -34.58
CA LEU A 112 -7.86 -9.31 -34.33
C LEU A 112 -7.74 -10.64 -33.62
N LYS A 113 -8.78 -11.05 -32.93
CA LYS A 113 -8.76 -12.34 -32.23
C LYS A 113 -8.66 -13.55 -33.16
N GLU A 114 -8.83 -13.31 -34.45
CA GLU A 114 -8.80 -14.37 -35.44
C GLU A 114 -7.44 -14.58 -36.08
N LYS A 115 -6.38 -14.00 -35.54
CA LYS A 115 -5.06 -14.06 -36.16
C LYS A 115 -4.15 -15.05 -35.45
N PRO A 116 -4.23 -16.34 -35.75
CA PRO A 116 -3.45 -17.35 -35.03
C PRO A 116 -1.94 -17.22 -35.19
N ASP A 117 -1.48 -16.66 -36.29
CA ASP A 117 -0.04 -16.48 -36.49
C ASP A 117 0.62 -15.65 -35.42
N ILE A 118 -0.13 -14.70 -34.88
CA ILE A 118 0.39 -13.81 -33.85
C ILE A 118 0.57 -14.56 -32.54
N TRP A 119 -0.26 -15.54 -32.30
CA TRP A 119 -0.20 -16.30 -31.05
C TRP A 119 1.10 -17.05 -30.87
N VAL A 120 1.59 -17.60 -31.95
CA VAL A 120 2.83 -18.39 -31.89
C VAL A 120 3.97 -17.52 -31.36
N VAL A 121 4.05 -16.30 -31.83
CA VAL A 121 5.11 -15.42 -31.43
C VAL A 121 4.98 -15.00 -29.97
N SER A 122 3.81 -14.59 -29.57
CA SER A 122 3.61 -14.09 -28.21
C SER A 122 3.69 -15.17 -27.15
N GLY A 123 3.38 -16.40 -27.53
CA GLY A 123 3.43 -17.49 -26.56
C GLY A 123 4.80 -17.80 -26.05
N LEU A 124 5.79 -17.23 -26.64
CA LEU A 124 7.16 -17.47 -26.25
C LEU A 124 7.61 -16.66 -25.05
N TYR A 125 6.84 -15.77 -24.81
CA TYR A 125 7.19 -15.05 -23.63
C TYR A 125 6.07 -14.97 -22.67
N ASN A 126 6.18 -15.20 -23.24
CA ASN A 126 5.70 -15.33 -22.54
C ASN A 126 5.53 -15.47 -21.74
N ILE A 127 5.49 -15.31 -21.84
CA ILE A 127 5.42 -15.22 -21.47
C ILE A 127 5.32 -15.09 -20.78
N ALA A 128 5.53 -14.81 -20.54
CA ALA A 128 5.45 -14.70 -20.21
C ALA A 128 5.31 -14.53 -19.84
#